data_9fbf259f88615d075d43b5a6ace7e0aa
#
_entry.id   9fbf259f88615d075d43b5a6ace7e0aa
#
_cell.length_a   1.000
_cell.length_b   1.000
_cell.length_c   1.000
_cell.angle_alpha   90.00
_cell.angle_beta   90.00
_cell.angle_gamma   90.00
#
_symmetry.space_group_name_H-M   'P 1'
#
loop_
_entity.id
_entity.type
_entity.pdbx_description
1 polymer ?
#
loop_
_entity_poly.entity_id
_entity_poly.type
_entity_poly.pdbx_seq_one_letter_code
_entity_poly.pdbx_strand_id
1 'polypeptide(L)'
;MIIQKYLHNLKAWNALPVERQETIIGRKKPSDIEQRPFDKASYAHNVLTNIEEGGQQLHILRDNMPFGEVGKGEFGTYFIGYARSPDRIEKMLNNMFIGNPPGNYDRILDFSTAVTGGLFFVPGVVSGRCGSAGREGVNFRKL
;
A
#
# COMPACT_ATOMS: atom_id res chain seq x y z
N MET A 1 -8.55 1.92 9.74
CA MET A 1 -7.10 1.78 9.46
C MET A 1 -6.77 0.31 9.33
N ILE A 2 -5.97 -0.07 8.33
CA ILE A 2 -5.40 -1.42 8.19
C ILE A 2 -3.89 -1.33 8.36
N ILE A 3 -3.29 -2.29 9.07
CA ILE A 3 -1.84 -2.47 9.15
C ILE A 3 -1.53 -3.89 8.70
N GLN A 4 -0.55 -4.03 7.80
CA GLN A 4 -0.09 -5.32 7.30
C GLN A 4 1.44 -5.37 7.30
N LYS A 5 2.00 -6.53 7.66
CA LYS A 5 3.43 -6.81 7.55
C LYS A 5 3.67 -7.68 6.31
N TYR A 6 4.59 -7.23 5.45
CA TYR A 6 5.06 -7.96 4.28
C TYR A 6 6.53 -8.32 4.45
N LEU A 7 6.88 -9.54 4.05
CA LEU A 7 8.28 -9.96 3.85
C LEU A 7 8.60 -9.99 2.37
N HIS A 8 9.78 -9.51 1.98
CA HIS A 8 10.20 -9.39 0.60
C HIS A 8 11.32 -10.36 0.25
N ASN A 9 11.16 -11.09 -0.86
CA ASN A 9 12.24 -11.86 -1.47
C ASN A 9 13.09 -10.93 -2.34
N LEU A 10 13.97 -10.13 -1.69
CA LEU A 10 14.82 -9.18 -2.39
C LEU A 10 15.81 -9.85 -3.34
N LYS A 11 16.23 -11.09 -3.07
CA LYS A 11 17.10 -11.85 -3.96
C LYS A 11 16.42 -12.11 -5.30
N ALA A 12 15.19 -12.60 -5.28
CA ALA A 12 14.42 -12.86 -6.49
C ALA A 12 14.05 -11.54 -7.21
N TRP A 13 13.68 -10.49 -6.44
CA TRP A 13 13.37 -9.18 -6.99
C TRP A 13 14.56 -8.54 -7.72
N ASN A 14 15.73 -8.58 -7.10
CA ASN A 14 16.95 -8.00 -7.67
C ASN A 14 17.54 -8.80 -8.84
N ALA A 15 17.12 -10.06 -9.00
CA ALA A 15 17.48 -10.87 -10.16
C ALA A 15 16.68 -10.51 -11.43
N LEU A 16 15.59 -9.74 -11.29
CA LEU A 16 14.82 -9.29 -12.45
C LEU A 16 15.53 -8.16 -13.20
N PRO A 17 15.42 -8.12 -14.54
CA PRO A 17 15.78 -6.94 -15.32
C PRO A 17 15.00 -5.71 -14.84
N VAL A 18 15.62 -4.52 -14.94
CA VAL A 18 15.01 -3.25 -14.48
C VAL A 18 13.67 -3.00 -15.19
N GLU A 19 13.60 -3.27 -16.49
CA GLU A 19 12.38 -3.10 -17.29
C GLU A 19 11.23 -3.96 -16.77
N ARG A 20 11.55 -5.16 -16.26
CA ARG A 20 10.54 -6.04 -15.65
C ARG A 20 10.07 -5.51 -14.31
N GLN A 21 10.98 -5.01 -13.48
CA GLN A 21 10.64 -4.34 -12.21
C GLN A 21 9.74 -3.13 -12.47
N GLU A 22 10.09 -2.29 -13.44
CA GLU A 22 9.30 -1.12 -13.84
C GLU A 22 7.89 -1.50 -14.33
N THR A 23 7.78 -2.59 -15.10
CA THR A 23 6.48 -3.08 -15.59
C THR A 23 5.60 -3.56 -14.43
N ILE A 24 6.17 -4.25 -13.44
CA ILE A 24 5.45 -4.73 -12.26
C ILE A 24 4.96 -3.57 -11.40
N ILE A 25 5.79 -2.55 -11.19
CA ILE A 25 5.43 -1.37 -10.38
C ILE A 25 4.54 -0.40 -11.16
N GLY A 26 4.75 -0.27 -12.48
CA GLY A 26 4.10 0.72 -13.34
C GLY A 26 4.78 2.08 -13.35
N ARG A 27 6.03 2.17 -12.88
CA ARG A 27 6.83 3.41 -12.79
C ARG A 27 8.26 3.17 -13.28
N LYS A 28 8.91 4.23 -13.79
CA LYS A 28 10.32 4.20 -14.15
C LYS A 28 11.21 4.26 -12.91
N LYS A 29 12.13 3.30 -12.77
CA LYS A 29 12.96 3.17 -11.57
C LYS A 29 13.88 4.37 -11.30
N PRO A 30 14.58 4.95 -12.30
CA PRO A 30 15.51 6.06 -12.05
C PRO A 30 14.81 7.39 -11.74
N SER A 31 13.65 7.64 -12.36
CA SER A 31 12.97 8.94 -12.32
C SER A 31 11.70 8.94 -11.47
N ASP A 32 11.24 7.77 -11.05
CA ASP A 32 9.93 7.55 -10.39
C ASP A 32 8.73 8.10 -11.20
N ILE A 33 8.93 8.37 -12.50
CA ILE A 33 7.86 8.81 -13.37
C ILE A 33 6.92 7.64 -13.67
N GLU A 34 5.65 7.89 -13.51
CA GLU A 34 4.60 6.92 -13.83
C GLU A 34 4.57 6.61 -15.32
N GLN A 35 4.47 5.33 -15.69
CA GLN A 35 4.35 4.94 -17.08
C GLN A 35 3.03 5.47 -17.68
N ARG A 36 3.04 5.75 -18.98
CA ARG A 36 1.83 6.21 -19.67
C ARG A 36 0.74 5.14 -19.60
N PRO A 37 -0.54 5.52 -19.58
CA PRO A 37 -1.64 4.56 -19.46
C PRO A 37 -1.59 3.39 -20.44
N PHE A 38 -1.18 3.64 -21.68
CA PHE A 38 -1.07 2.61 -22.73
C PHE A 38 0.13 1.67 -22.59
N ASP A 39 1.15 2.09 -21.81
CA ASP A 39 2.37 1.31 -21.61
C ASP A 39 2.30 0.47 -20.33
N LYS A 40 1.31 0.74 -19.46
CA LYS A 40 1.15 0.02 -18.21
C LYS A 40 0.58 -1.37 -18.42
N ALA A 41 1.17 -2.35 -17.77
CA ALA A 41 0.56 -3.66 -17.67
C ALA A 41 -0.69 -3.60 -16.77
N SER A 42 -1.74 -4.33 -17.13
CA SER A 42 -2.99 -4.40 -16.35
C SER A 42 -2.79 -4.93 -14.92
N TYR A 43 -1.73 -5.70 -14.71
CA TYR A 43 -1.34 -6.26 -13.42
C TYR A 43 -0.31 -5.39 -12.66
N ALA A 44 0.00 -4.20 -13.15
CA ALA A 44 0.96 -3.32 -12.49
C ALA A 44 0.40 -2.84 -11.13
N HIS A 45 1.29 -2.77 -10.14
CA HIS A 45 0.94 -2.39 -8.77
C HIS A 45 0.15 -1.07 -8.71
N ASN A 46 0.61 -0.04 -9.40
CA ASN A 46 -0.06 1.26 -9.41
C ASN A 46 -1.41 1.26 -10.13
N VAL A 47 -1.67 0.31 -11.04
CA VAL A 47 -2.97 0.13 -11.69
C VAL A 47 -3.97 -0.51 -10.73
N LEU A 48 -3.58 -1.63 -10.10
CA LEU A 48 -4.47 -2.40 -9.24
C LEU A 48 -4.75 -1.71 -7.89
N THR A 49 -3.82 -0.89 -7.43
CA THR A 49 -3.98 -0.11 -6.18
C THR A 49 -4.70 1.22 -6.38
N ASN A 50 -4.91 1.65 -7.62
CA ASN A 50 -5.74 2.81 -7.93
C ASN A 50 -7.21 2.38 -7.99
N ILE A 51 -8.05 2.97 -7.14
CA ILE A 51 -9.46 2.59 -7.06
C ILE A 51 -10.30 3.75 -7.57
N GLU A 52 -11.19 3.45 -8.50
CA GLU A 52 -12.17 4.38 -9.02
C GLU A 52 -13.60 3.87 -8.79
N GLU A 53 -14.50 4.77 -8.51
CA GLU A 53 -15.93 4.49 -8.37
C GLU A 53 -16.73 5.68 -8.85
N GLY A 54 -17.67 5.41 -9.78
CA GLY A 54 -18.50 6.45 -10.38
C GLY A 54 -17.70 7.56 -11.09
N GLY A 55 -16.53 7.24 -11.66
CA GLY A 55 -15.63 8.20 -12.31
C GLY A 55 -14.82 9.07 -11.34
N GLN A 56 -14.84 8.75 -10.04
CA GLN A 56 -14.06 9.45 -9.02
C GLN A 56 -13.01 8.51 -8.43
N GLN A 57 -11.79 9.02 -8.30
CA GLN A 57 -10.73 8.28 -7.61
C GLN A 57 -10.98 8.27 -6.10
N LEU A 58 -10.95 7.06 -5.51
CA LEU A 58 -11.08 6.89 -4.08
C LEU A 58 -9.70 6.95 -3.43
N HIS A 59 -9.47 8.02 -2.68
CA HIS A 59 -8.20 8.21 -1.99
C HIS A 59 -8.12 7.35 -0.72
N ILE A 60 -6.95 6.70 -0.56
CA ILE A 60 -6.51 6.03 0.66
C ILE A 60 -5.20 6.71 1.07
N LEU A 61 -5.12 7.21 2.29
CA LEU A 61 -3.86 7.66 2.84
C LEU A 61 -3.03 6.43 3.17
N ARG A 62 -1.89 6.28 2.50
CA ARG A 62 -1.04 5.08 2.59
C ARG A 62 0.37 5.47 2.96
N ASP A 63 0.98 4.63 3.78
CA ASP A 63 2.41 4.70 4.06
C ASP A 63 3.01 3.30 4.09
N ASN A 64 4.27 3.20 3.69
CA ASN A 64 5.05 1.99 3.69
C ASN A 64 6.32 2.22 4.48
N MET A 65 6.41 1.63 5.66
CA MET A 65 7.60 1.71 6.51
C MET A 65 8.49 0.50 6.27
N PRO A 66 9.64 0.66 5.58
CA PRO A 66 10.55 -0.45 5.36
C PRO A 66 11.21 -0.86 6.67
N PHE A 67 11.47 -2.14 6.82
CA PHE A 67 12.29 -2.68 7.90
C PHE A 67 13.25 -3.73 7.35
N GLY A 68 14.34 -3.97 8.08
CA GLY A 68 15.27 -5.04 7.73
C GLY A 68 16.09 -5.47 8.92
N GLU A 69 16.32 -6.78 9.01
CA GLU A 69 17.21 -7.39 9.99
C GLU A 69 18.25 -8.24 9.26
N VAL A 70 19.43 -7.66 9.07
CA VAL A 70 20.52 -8.27 8.29
C VAL A 70 20.93 -9.62 8.87
N GLY A 71 20.97 -9.74 10.21
CA GLY A 71 21.33 -10.98 10.88
C GLY A 71 20.38 -12.15 10.63
N LYS A 72 19.12 -11.87 10.33
CA LYS A 72 18.12 -12.89 9.98
C LYS A 72 17.85 -12.99 8.48
N GLY A 73 18.40 -12.07 7.69
CA GLY A 73 18.10 -11.99 6.26
C GLY A 73 16.65 -11.61 5.97
N GLU A 74 15.93 -11.04 6.95
CA GLU A 74 14.54 -10.60 6.80
C GLU A 74 14.51 -9.14 6.36
N PHE A 75 13.78 -8.89 5.28
CA PHE A 75 13.50 -7.55 4.77
C PHE A 75 12.02 -7.45 4.43
N GLY A 76 11.42 -6.33 4.72
CA GLY A 76 10.01 -6.19 4.48
C GLY A 76 9.49 -4.76 4.63
N THR A 77 8.18 -4.65 4.66
CA THR A 77 7.47 -3.39 4.79
C THR A 77 6.27 -3.56 5.70
N TYR A 78 6.05 -2.60 6.58
CA TYR A 78 4.76 -2.39 7.23
C TYR A 78 3.95 -1.44 6.36
N PHE A 79 2.88 -1.95 5.77
CA PHE A 79 1.88 -1.15 5.09
C PHE A 79 0.87 -0.63 6.11
N ILE A 80 0.58 0.67 6.05
CA ILE A 80 -0.45 1.32 6.84
C ILE A 80 -1.39 2.04 5.88
N GLY A 81 -2.68 1.72 5.96
CA GLY A 81 -3.72 2.34 5.15
C GLY A 81 -4.81 2.98 6.01
N TYR A 82 -5.11 4.25 5.74
CA TYR A 82 -6.21 4.98 6.37
C TYR A 82 -7.26 5.30 5.33
N ALA A 83 -8.51 4.96 5.59
CA ALA A 83 -9.65 5.34 4.80
C ALA A 83 -10.86 5.61 5.70
N ARG A 84 -11.82 6.37 5.19
CA ARG A 84 -13.07 6.65 5.90
C ARG A 84 -13.90 5.39 6.17
N SER A 85 -13.86 4.43 5.24
CA SER A 85 -14.49 3.12 5.35
C SER A 85 -13.44 2.04 5.07
N PRO A 86 -13.50 0.87 5.72
CA PRO A 86 -12.64 -0.27 5.41
C PRO A 86 -12.83 -0.76 3.97
N ASP A 87 -14.02 -0.64 3.40
CA ASP A 87 -14.38 -1.13 2.05
C ASP A 87 -13.41 -0.66 0.98
N ARG A 88 -12.92 0.58 1.09
CA ARG A 88 -11.95 1.13 0.14
C ARG A 88 -10.62 0.37 0.15
N ILE A 89 -10.13 0.07 1.36
CA ILE A 89 -8.87 -0.67 1.50
C ILE A 89 -9.09 -2.13 1.10
N GLU A 90 -10.22 -2.73 1.47
CA GLU A 90 -10.58 -4.09 1.08
C GLU A 90 -10.69 -4.22 -0.44
N LYS A 91 -11.30 -3.25 -1.12
CA LYS A 91 -11.39 -3.22 -2.58
C LYS A 91 -9.99 -3.17 -3.22
N MET A 92 -9.09 -2.34 -2.69
CA MET A 92 -7.71 -2.29 -3.13
C MET A 92 -7.00 -3.63 -2.94
N LEU A 93 -7.13 -4.23 -1.75
CA LEU A 93 -6.52 -5.53 -1.45
C LEU A 93 -7.11 -6.65 -2.32
N ASN A 94 -8.40 -6.64 -2.57
CA ASN A 94 -9.03 -7.60 -3.49
C ASN A 94 -8.46 -7.47 -4.90
N ASN A 95 -8.29 -6.25 -5.42
CA ASN A 95 -7.64 -6.02 -6.71
C ASN A 95 -6.19 -6.57 -6.72
N MET A 96 -5.46 -6.39 -5.62
CA MET A 96 -4.08 -6.87 -5.52
C MET A 96 -4.01 -8.41 -5.43
N PHE A 97 -4.77 -9.02 -4.52
CA PHE A 97 -4.63 -10.46 -4.19
C PHE A 97 -5.44 -11.37 -5.12
N ILE A 98 -6.63 -10.97 -5.50
CA ILE A 98 -7.53 -11.75 -6.38
C ILE A 98 -7.34 -11.33 -7.82
N GLY A 99 -7.15 -10.02 -8.05
CA GLY A 99 -7.00 -9.44 -9.36
C GLY A 99 -8.26 -8.76 -9.90
N ASN A 100 -8.05 -7.86 -10.83
CA ASN A 100 -9.12 -7.19 -11.58
C ASN A 100 -8.80 -7.19 -13.08
N PRO A 101 -9.47 -8.05 -13.90
CA PRO A 101 -10.43 -9.10 -13.51
C PRO A 101 -9.78 -10.22 -12.67
N PRO A 102 -10.56 -11.11 -12.04
CA PRO A 102 -10.03 -12.22 -11.26
C PRO A 102 -8.94 -13.01 -12.01
N GLY A 103 -7.82 -13.27 -11.33
CA GLY A 103 -6.62 -13.88 -11.92
C GLY A 103 -5.58 -12.88 -12.44
N ASN A 104 -5.96 -11.62 -12.67
CA ASN A 104 -5.02 -10.53 -13.01
C ASN A 104 -4.53 -9.82 -11.73
N TYR A 105 -3.88 -10.59 -10.86
CA TYR A 105 -3.40 -10.12 -9.56
C TYR A 105 -2.09 -9.31 -9.66
N ASP A 106 -1.77 -8.59 -8.61
CA ASP A 106 -0.58 -7.75 -8.50
C ASP A 106 0.70 -8.58 -8.45
N ARG A 107 1.52 -8.46 -9.48
CA ARG A 107 2.76 -9.26 -9.62
C ARG A 107 3.85 -8.89 -8.60
N ILE A 108 3.71 -7.83 -7.84
CA ILE A 108 4.60 -7.56 -6.70
C ILE A 108 4.46 -8.66 -5.63
N LEU A 109 3.31 -9.32 -5.54
CA LEU A 109 3.05 -10.40 -4.60
C LEU A 109 3.82 -11.68 -4.91
N ASP A 110 4.38 -11.83 -6.10
CA ASP A 110 5.32 -12.92 -6.43
C ASP A 110 6.64 -12.78 -5.63
N PHE A 111 6.91 -11.58 -5.12
CA PHE A 111 8.13 -11.23 -4.38
C PHE A 111 7.85 -10.74 -2.95
N SER A 112 6.58 -10.59 -2.59
CA SER A 112 6.15 -10.03 -1.30
C SER A 112 5.05 -10.88 -0.68
N THR A 113 5.31 -11.40 0.51
CA THR A 113 4.36 -12.26 1.23
C THR A 113 3.76 -11.50 2.40
N ALA A 114 2.44 -11.39 2.45
CA ALA A 114 1.73 -10.87 3.62
C ALA A 114 1.82 -11.88 4.78
N VAL A 115 2.35 -11.44 5.92
CA VAL A 115 2.60 -12.32 7.09
C VAL A 115 1.56 -12.08 8.17
N THR A 116 1.23 -10.81 8.40
CA THR A 116 0.21 -10.40 9.39
C THR A 116 -0.64 -9.29 8.82
N GLY A 117 -1.86 -9.15 9.35
CA GLY A 117 -2.75 -8.05 9.05
C GLY A 117 -3.74 -7.82 10.19
N GLY A 118 -4.10 -6.57 10.41
CA GLY A 118 -5.08 -6.17 11.41
C GLY A 118 -5.90 -4.97 10.95
N LEU A 119 -7.18 -4.97 11.31
CA LEU A 119 -8.10 -3.85 11.11
C LEU A 119 -8.28 -3.11 12.44
N PHE A 120 -8.14 -1.79 12.41
CA PHE A 120 -8.24 -0.94 13.59
C PHE A 120 -9.22 0.20 13.35
N PHE A 121 -10.01 0.51 14.35
CA PHE A 121 -10.80 1.73 14.39
C PHE A 121 -9.93 2.89 14.88
N VAL A 122 -9.94 4.00 14.13
CA VAL A 122 -9.28 5.24 14.52
C VAL A 122 -10.36 6.29 14.69
N PRO A 123 -10.65 6.73 15.93
CA PRO A 123 -11.66 7.74 16.16
C PRO A 123 -11.22 9.07 15.54
N GLY A 124 -12.16 9.75 14.86
CA GLY A 124 -11.95 11.12 14.42
C GLY A 124 -11.92 12.09 15.60
N VAL A 125 -11.17 13.18 15.46
CA VAL A 125 -11.28 14.29 16.41
C VAL A 125 -12.64 14.96 16.18
N VAL A 126 -13.58 14.78 17.13
CA VAL A 126 -14.81 15.53 17.14
C VAL A 126 -14.45 16.95 17.58
N SER A 127 -14.51 17.93 16.69
CA SER A 127 -14.42 19.33 17.05
C SER A 127 -15.74 19.75 17.74
N GLY A 128 -15.95 19.27 18.95
CA GLY A 128 -16.97 19.76 19.86
C GLY A 128 -16.33 20.78 20.78
N ARG A 129 -17.00 21.88 21.05
CA ARG A 129 -16.56 22.87 22.06
C ARG A 129 -16.15 22.13 23.34
N CYS A 130 -14.87 22.21 23.65
CA CYS A 130 -14.31 21.62 24.85
C CYS A 130 -14.81 22.41 26.08
N GLY A 131 -15.75 21.84 26.83
CA GLY A 131 -15.88 22.12 28.22
C GLY A 131 -14.63 21.59 28.93
N SER A 132 -14.00 22.43 29.71
CA SER A 132 -12.72 22.20 30.40
C SER A 132 -12.64 20.88 31.18
N ALA A 133 -11.93 19.90 30.64
CA ALA A 133 -11.34 18.81 31.45
C ALA A 133 -10.28 18.07 30.56
N GLY A 134 -9.02 18.14 30.98
CA GLY A 134 -7.97 17.16 30.73
C GLY A 134 -7.45 17.08 29.29
N ARG A 135 -6.46 17.91 28.94
CA ARG A 135 -5.63 17.74 27.76
C ARG A 135 -4.56 16.68 28.01
N GLU A 136 -4.63 15.57 27.26
CA GLU A 136 -3.41 14.91 26.81
C GLU A 136 -3.55 14.72 25.30
N GLY A 137 -3.01 15.67 24.56
CA GLY A 137 -2.93 15.63 23.11
C GLY A 137 -1.71 14.84 22.67
N VAL A 138 -1.94 13.75 21.95
CA VAL A 138 -0.87 13.09 21.20
C VAL A 138 -0.54 13.96 20.00
N ASN A 139 0.61 14.59 20.06
CA ASN A 139 1.13 15.50 19.04
C ASN A 139 1.92 14.69 17.99
N PHE A 140 1.30 14.36 16.89
CA PHE A 140 2.02 13.81 15.73
C PHE A 140 2.75 14.95 15.02
N ARG A 141 3.99 15.23 15.44
CA ARG A 141 4.92 16.00 14.61
C ARG A 141 5.56 15.07 13.59
N LYS A 142 5.60 15.57 12.35
CA LYS A 142 6.30 15.00 11.19
C LYS A 142 7.66 14.42 11.59
N LEU A 143 7.90 13.18 11.17
CA LEU A 143 9.22 12.65 10.85
C LEU A 143 9.33 12.55 9.34
#